data_cfd02ebae3f6f06fff1eed7ddeb75c74
#
_entry.id   cfd02ebae3f6f06fff1eed7ddeb75c74
#
_cell.length_a   1.000
_cell.length_b   1.000
_cell.length_c   1.000
_cell.angle_alpha   90.00
_cell.angle_beta   90.00
_cell.angle_gamma   90.00
#
_symmetry.space_group_name_H-M   'P 1'
#
loop_
_entity.id
_entity.type
_entity.pdbx_description
1 polymer ?
#
loop_
_entity_poly.entity_id
_entity_poly.type
_entity_poly.pdbx_seq_one_letter_code
_entity_poly.pdbx_strand_id
1 'polypeptide(L)'
;VVSVAEEFFFFEATDNMRVYVDDGRPFIKRAGIRDQIYDYIVLDAFSGDYIPEHMLTREFLDEVRAIMNEDSVLVANTFSTSRLYDHESVTYQRAFGEFFNFKLPSTGNRIIVAQLEPLPPRAELVNRAQQFSDSLSKYGIPILEYPSRLSTRVDWDMSRRQLTDQYSPGNLLREK
;
A
#
# COMPACT_ATOMS: atom_id res chain seq x y z
N VAL A 1 9.98 18.60 0.99
CA VAL A 1 9.86 17.48 1.96
C VAL A 1 11.22 17.09 2.47
N VAL A 2 12.22 16.76 1.60
CA VAL A 2 13.55 16.28 2.05
C VAL A 2 14.25 17.29 2.97
N SER A 3 14.37 18.54 2.57
CA SER A 3 14.99 19.60 3.39
C SER A 3 14.32 19.77 4.76
N VAL A 4 13.00 19.62 4.84
CA VAL A 4 12.27 19.68 6.11
C VAL A 4 12.56 18.44 6.95
N ALA A 5 12.69 17.26 6.33
CA ALA A 5 13.03 16.02 7.02
C ALA A 5 14.46 16.12 7.61
N GLU A 6 15.41 16.67 6.86
CA GLU A 6 16.79 16.90 7.31
C GLU A 6 16.84 17.92 8.45
N GLU A 7 16.16 19.06 8.31
CA GLU A 7 16.23 20.17 9.26
C GLU A 7 15.48 19.90 10.58
N PHE A 8 14.30 19.24 10.51
CA PHE A 8 13.40 19.13 11.67
C PHE A 8 13.19 17.70 12.18
N PHE A 9 13.54 16.68 11.40
CA PHE A 9 13.27 15.28 11.75
C PHE A 9 14.53 14.41 11.79
N PHE A 10 15.70 15.01 11.81
CA PHE A 10 16.98 14.29 11.91
C PHE A 10 17.18 13.24 10.80
N PHE A 11 16.58 13.48 9.62
CA PHE A 11 16.76 12.60 8.50
C PHE A 11 18.17 12.77 7.92
N GLU A 12 18.93 11.68 7.87
CA GLU A 12 20.25 11.62 7.23
C GLU A 12 20.23 10.51 6.17
N ALA A 13 20.54 10.87 4.94
CA ALA A 13 20.73 9.87 3.88
C ALA A 13 22.00 9.07 4.16
N THR A 14 21.92 7.76 4.04
CA THR A 14 23.04 6.84 4.23
C THR A 14 23.41 6.17 2.91
N ASP A 15 24.55 5.48 2.85
CA ASP A 15 24.98 4.75 1.65
C ASP A 15 23.95 3.71 1.18
N ASN A 16 23.14 3.20 2.10
CA ASN A 16 22.06 2.23 1.82
C ASN A 16 20.71 2.88 1.50
N MET A 17 20.62 4.22 1.54
CA MET A 17 19.38 4.96 1.33
C MET A 17 19.54 5.94 0.16
N ARG A 18 18.70 5.79 -0.84
CA ARG A 18 18.64 6.68 -2.00
C ARG A 18 17.33 7.45 -2.01
N VAL A 19 17.42 8.76 -1.99
CA VAL A 19 16.25 9.64 -2.05
C VAL A 19 16.09 10.18 -3.47
N TYR A 20 14.91 10.01 -4.03
CA TYR A 20 14.52 10.55 -5.33
C TYR A 20 13.39 11.56 -5.13
N VAL A 21 13.60 12.81 -5.57
CA VAL A 21 12.57 13.86 -5.55
C VAL A 21 11.88 13.85 -6.90
N ASP A 22 10.85 13.02 -7.03
CA ASP A 22 10.13 12.78 -8.28
C ASP A 22 8.68 12.35 -8.00
N ASP A 23 7.83 12.35 -9.03
CA ASP A 23 6.53 11.68 -8.96
C ASP A 23 6.73 10.16 -8.94
N GLY A 24 5.99 9.48 -8.05
CA GLY A 24 6.15 8.05 -7.80
C GLY A 24 5.87 7.19 -9.03
N ARG A 25 4.83 7.54 -9.82
CA ARG A 25 4.45 6.72 -10.98
C ARG A 25 5.48 6.75 -12.13
N PRO A 26 6.01 7.90 -12.57
CA PRO A 26 7.13 7.93 -13.50
C PRO A 26 8.38 7.21 -13.00
N PHE A 27 8.65 7.25 -11.68
CA PHE A 27 9.74 6.47 -11.08
C PHE A 27 9.52 4.97 -11.27
N ILE A 28 8.34 4.45 -10.92
CA ILE A 28 7.98 3.02 -11.06
C ILE A 28 8.07 2.59 -12.53
N LYS A 29 7.58 3.38 -13.48
CA LYS A 29 7.71 3.09 -14.91
C LYS A 29 9.17 2.94 -15.35
N ARG A 30 10.04 3.84 -14.90
CA ARG A 30 11.47 3.76 -15.22
C ARG A 30 12.14 2.55 -14.57
N ALA A 31 11.72 2.18 -13.35
CA ALA A 31 12.20 0.98 -12.68
C ALA A 31 11.84 -0.28 -13.47
N GLY A 32 10.60 -0.39 -13.95
CA GLY A 32 10.15 -1.51 -14.80
C GLY A 32 10.90 -1.59 -16.13
N ILE A 33 11.16 -0.45 -16.82
CA ILE A 33 11.96 -0.42 -18.05
C ILE A 33 13.40 -0.91 -17.82
N ARG A 34 13.90 -0.79 -16.58
CA ARG A 34 15.27 -1.20 -16.20
C ARG A 34 15.31 -2.59 -15.56
N ASP A 35 14.20 -3.33 -15.57
CA ASP A 35 14.05 -4.65 -14.94
C ASP A 35 14.46 -4.63 -13.45
N GLN A 36 14.23 -3.51 -12.77
CA GLN A 36 14.48 -3.39 -11.32
C GLN A 36 13.35 -4.06 -10.55
N ILE A 37 13.70 -4.91 -9.60
CA ILE A 37 12.76 -5.61 -8.73
C ILE A 37 12.95 -5.13 -7.29
N TYR A 38 11.85 -5.00 -6.55
CA TYR A 38 11.82 -4.58 -5.16
C TYR A 38 11.12 -5.64 -4.31
N ASP A 39 11.76 -6.06 -3.22
CA ASP A 39 11.17 -7.03 -2.27
C ASP A 39 10.05 -6.40 -1.45
N TYR A 40 10.12 -5.09 -1.23
CA TYR A 40 9.15 -4.34 -0.44
C TYR A 40 8.78 -3.02 -1.10
N ILE A 41 7.49 -2.82 -1.34
CA ILE A 41 6.97 -1.59 -1.91
C ILE A 41 5.95 -0.99 -0.96
N VAL A 42 6.17 0.26 -0.54
CA VAL A 42 5.23 1.01 0.30
C VAL A 42 4.65 2.17 -0.51
N LEU A 43 3.34 2.13 -0.71
CA LEU A 43 2.58 3.23 -1.32
C LEU A 43 1.97 4.08 -0.20
N ASP A 44 2.61 5.20 0.08
CA ASP A 44 2.19 6.16 1.11
C ASP A 44 2.22 7.58 0.54
N ALA A 45 1.60 7.75 -0.63
CA ALA A 45 1.61 9.00 -1.38
C ALA A 45 0.27 9.73 -1.22
N PHE A 46 0.33 10.85 -0.51
CA PHE A 46 -0.82 11.71 -0.29
C PHE A 46 -0.59 13.12 -0.84
N SER A 47 -1.66 13.73 -1.33
CA SER A 47 -1.71 15.15 -1.67
C SER A 47 -2.82 15.80 -0.83
N GLY A 48 -2.45 16.31 0.36
CA GLY A 48 -3.43 16.72 1.36
C GLY A 48 -4.24 15.53 1.88
N ASP A 49 -5.56 15.57 1.70
CA ASP A 49 -6.50 14.56 2.22
C ASP A 49 -6.84 13.45 1.22
N TYR A 50 -6.07 13.28 0.16
CA TYR A 50 -6.38 12.30 -0.87
C TYR A 50 -5.13 11.69 -1.52
N ILE A 51 -5.32 10.51 -2.09
CA ILE A 51 -4.31 9.84 -2.92
C ILE A 51 -4.44 10.37 -4.35
N PRO A 52 -3.33 10.74 -5.03
CA PRO A 52 -3.38 11.17 -6.43
C PRO A 52 -4.06 10.11 -7.32
N GLU A 53 -5.04 10.55 -8.12
CA GLU A 53 -5.89 9.63 -8.89
C GLU A 53 -5.11 8.68 -9.80
N HIS A 54 -4.02 9.17 -10.41
CA HIS A 54 -3.16 8.36 -11.28
C HIS A 54 -2.40 7.24 -10.55
N MET A 55 -2.42 7.23 -9.21
CA MET A 55 -1.85 6.18 -8.36
C MET A 55 -2.90 5.19 -7.80
N LEU A 56 -4.16 5.33 -8.21
CA LEU A 56 -5.25 4.44 -7.80
C LEU A 56 -5.72 3.52 -8.94
N THR A 57 -5.16 3.68 -10.14
CA THR A 57 -5.67 3.03 -11.35
C THR A 57 -5.12 1.61 -11.52
N ARG A 58 -5.86 0.79 -12.28
CA ARG A 58 -5.42 -0.57 -12.60
C ARG A 58 -4.07 -0.56 -13.32
N GLU A 59 -3.89 0.38 -14.25
CA GLU A 59 -2.66 0.53 -15.02
C GLU A 59 -1.47 0.85 -14.09
N PHE A 60 -1.67 1.70 -13.09
CA PHE A 60 -0.64 1.96 -12.07
C PHE A 60 -0.30 0.71 -11.26
N LEU A 61 -1.30 -0.05 -10.81
CA LEU A 61 -1.06 -1.29 -10.07
C LEU A 61 -0.37 -2.36 -10.94
N ASP A 62 -0.65 -2.41 -12.25
CA ASP A 62 0.07 -3.28 -13.17
C ASP A 62 1.54 -2.85 -13.36
N GLU A 63 1.81 -1.53 -13.36
CA GLU A 63 3.16 -0.98 -13.35
C GLU A 63 3.91 -1.33 -12.06
N VAL A 64 3.24 -1.31 -10.91
CA VAL A 64 3.80 -1.75 -9.61
C VAL A 64 4.11 -3.24 -9.65
N ARG A 65 3.21 -4.06 -10.16
CA ARG A 65 3.42 -5.51 -10.30
C ARG A 65 4.62 -5.86 -11.17
N ALA A 66 4.89 -5.06 -12.20
CA ALA A 66 6.02 -5.26 -13.09
C ALA A 66 7.40 -5.10 -12.41
N ILE A 67 7.45 -4.48 -11.24
CA ILE A 67 8.66 -4.34 -10.42
C ILE A 67 8.65 -5.22 -9.17
N MET A 68 7.79 -6.23 -9.13
CA MET A 68 7.65 -7.24 -8.07
C MET A 68 8.05 -8.62 -8.58
N ASN A 69 8.50 -9.47 -7.68
CA ASN A 69 8.67 -10.92 -7.88
C ASN A 69 7.76 -11.70 -6.91
N GLU A 70 7.87 -13.03 -6.91
CA GLU A 70 7.05 -13.92 -6.07
C GLU A 70 7.19 -13.67 -4.57
N ASP A 71 8.35 -13.20 -4.10
CA ASP A 71 8.61 -12.89 -2.68
C ASP A 71 8.24 -11.46 -2.29
N SER A 72 7.88 -10.62 -3.26
CA SER A 72 7.64 -9.19 -3.03
C SER A 72 6.33 -8.93 -2.31
N VAL A 73 6.35 -7.95 -1.42
CA VAL A 73 5.16 -7.49 -0.67
C VAL A 73 4.87 -6.02 -0.97
N LEU A 74 3.64 -5.75 -1.37
CA LEU A 74 3.09 -4.40 -1.49
C LEU A 74 2.32 -4.04 -0.23
N VAL A 75 2.61 -2.87 0.34
CA VAL A 75 1.84 -2.25 1.43
C VAL A 75 1.34 -0.90 0.95
N ALA A 76 0.03 -0.68 0.96
CA ALA A 76 -0.56 0.59 0.56
C ALA A 76 -1.38 1.19 1.71
N ASN A 77 -1.06 2.45 2.07
CA ASN A 77 -1.86 3.23 2.99
C ASN A 77 -2.97 3.94 2.20
N THR A 78 -4.21 3.66 2.58
CA THR A 78 -5.40 4.19 1.91
C THR A 78 -6.45 4.63 2.94
N PHE A 79 -7.68 4.95 2.50
CA PHE A 79 -8.74 5.39 3.40
C PHE A 79 -9.92 4.42 3.41
N SER A 80 -10.33 3.99 4.61
CA SER A 80 -11.53 3.18 4.81
C SER A 80 -12.84 3.99 4.68
N THR A 81 -12.74 5.32 4.78
CA THR A 81 -13.86 6.27 4.71
C THR A 81 -14.01 6.94 3.35
N SER A 82 -13.13 6.62 2.40
CA SER A 82 -13.18 7.19 1.05
C SER A 82 -14.45 6.75 0.30
N ARG A 83 -15.04 7.67 -0.45
CA ARG A 83 -16.11 7.33 -1.42
C ARG A 83 -15.62 6.45 -2.57
N LEU A 84 -14.30 6.36 -2.77
CA LEU A 84 -13.68 5.46 -3.73
C LEU A 84 -13.40 4.08 -3.16
N TYR A 85 -13.70 3.81 -1.88
CA TYR A 85 -13.38 2.57 -1.18
C TYR A 85 -13.71 1.31 -1.96
N ASP A 86 -14.95 1.21 -2.48
CA ASP A 86 -15.39 0.04 -3.25
C ASP A 86 -14.65 -0.06 -4.58
N HIS A 87 -14.51 1.05 -5.30
CA HIS A 87 -13.81 1.12 -6.58
C HIS A 87 -12.32 0.74 -6.44
N GLU A 88 -11.67 1.30 -5.44
CA GLU A 88 -10.27 1.01 -5.10
C GLU A 88 -10.12 -0.46 -4.72
N SER A 89 -10.98 -0.99 -3.86
CA SER A 89 -10.95 -2.39 -3.43
C SER A 89 -11.11 -3.36 -4.62
N VAL A 90 -12.04 -3.09 -5.53
CA VAL A 90 -12.21 -3.86 -6.78
C VAL A 90 -10.96 -3.74 -7.66
N THR A 91 -10.31 -2.58 -7.69
CA THR A 91 -9.09 -2.38 -8.49
C THR A 91 -7.93 -3.20 -7.94
N TYR A 92 -7.69 -3.16 -6.61
CA TYR A 92 -6.67 -4.00 -5.96
C TYR A 92 -6.97 -5.49 -6.14
N GLN A 93 -8.22 -5.90 -5.95
CA GLN A 93 -8.61 -7.30 -6.10
C GLN A 93 -8.39 -7.83 -7.52
N ARG A 94 -8.66 -7.02 -8.53
CA ARG A 94 -8.39 -7.41 -9.92
C ARG A 94 -6.91 -7.42 -10.25
N ALA A 95 -6.11 -6.58 -9.58
CA ALA A 95 -4.67 -6.53 -9.78
C ALA A 95 -3.95 -7.69 -9.08
N PHE A 96 -4.29 -7.99 -7.83
CA PHE A 96 -3.53 -8.90 -6.97
C PHE A 96 -4.32 -10.15 -6.55
N GLY A 97 -5.61 -10.22 -6.82
CA GLY A 97 -6.47 -11.27 -6.28
C GLY A 97 -6.84 -10.98 -4.81
N GLU A 98 -6.66 -11.95 -3.94
CA GLU A 98 -6.89 -11.78 -2.51
C GLU A 98 -5.79 -10.90 -1.90
N PHE A 99 -6.17 -10.04 -0.95
CA PHE A 99 -5.24 -9.19 -0.21
C PHE A 99 -5.69 -9.05 1.25
N PHE A 100 -4.76 -8.74 2.15
CA PHE A 100 -5.13 -8.38 3.51
C PHE A 100 -5.62 -6.94 3.57
N ASN A 101 -6.76 -6.76 4.23
CA ASN A 101 -7.42 -5.50 4.48
C ASN A 101 -7.35 -5.20 5.99
N PHE A 102 -6.50 -4.26 6.38
CA PHE A 102 -6.32 -3.86 7.77
C PHE A 102 -6.87 -2.45 7.98
N LYS A 103 -7.95 -2.33 8.75
CA LYS A 103 -8.61 -1.06 9.04
C LYS A 103 -8.24 -0.55 10.41
N LEU A 104 -7.97 0.76 10.50
CA LEU A 104 -7.76 1.48 11.74
C LEU A 104 -8.99 2.36 12.04
N PRO A 105 -9.95 1.88 12.85
CA PRO A 105 -11.22 2.59 13.06
C PRO A 105 -11.07 4.01 13.63
N SER A 106 -10.01 4.22 14.41
CA SER A 106 -9.75 5.51 15.09
C SER A 106 -9.24 6.60 14.16
N THR A 107 -8.66 6.25 13.01
CA THR A 107 -8.01 7.21 12.10
C THR A 107 -8.67 7.28 10.73
N GLY A 108 -9.54 6.33 10.38
CA GLY A 108 -10.07 6.19 9.04
C GLY A 108 -9.06 5.64 8.02
N ASN A 109 -7.85 5.29 8.46
CA ASN A 109 -6.85 4.68 7.61
C ASN A 109 -7.16 3.21 7.36
N ARG A 110 -6.71 2.76 6.21
CA ARG A 110 -6.76 1.39 5.74
C ARG A 110 -5.40 1.02 5.17
N ILE A 111 -4.87 -0.10 5.60
CA ILE A 111 -3.66 -0.68 5.02
C ILE A 111 -4.04 -1.90 4.19
N ILE A 112 -3.69 -1.89 2.93
CA ILE A 112 -3.75 -3.04 2.03
C ILE A 112 -2.38 -3.70 2.02
N VAL A 113 -2.33 -5.02 2.22
CA VAL A 113 -1.11 -5.82 2.03
C VAL A 113 -1.38 -6.85 0.96
N ALA A 114 -0.63 -6.79 -0.13
CA ALA A 114 -0.80 -7.65 -1.29
C ALA A 114 0.54 -8.23 -1.76
N GLN A 115 0.47 -9.36 -2.46
CA GLN A 115 1.62 -10.04 -3.06
C GLN A 115 1.17 -10.73 -4.35
N LEU A 116 2.12 -11.25 -5.14
CA LEU A 116 1.81 -11.95 -6.39
C LEU A 116 1.40 -13.41 -6.13
N GLU A 117 1.98 -14.03 -5.10
CA GLU A 117 1.67 -15.39 -4.65
C GLU A 117 0.48 -15.42 -3.66
N PRO A 118 -0.12 -16.58 -3.40
CA PRO A 118 -1.17 -16.72 -2.39
C PRO A 118 -0.74 -16.18 -1.03
N LEU A 119 -1.65 -15.51 -0.34
CA LEU A 119 -1.37 -14.95 0.98
C LEU A 119 -1.01 -16.05 1.99
N PRO A 120 -0.08 -15.79 2.92
CA PRO A 120 0.29 -16.75 3.95
C PRO A 120 -0.90 -17.05 4.87
N PRO A 121 -1.06 -18.31 5.31
CA PRO A 121 -2.12 -18.67 6.22
C PRO A 121 -1.93 -18.00 7.59
N ARG A 122 -3.04 -17.74 8.28
CA ARG A 122 -3.02 -17.06 9.59
C ARG A 122 -2.05 -17.71 10.61
N ALA A 123 -1.92 -19.03 10.60
CA ALA A 123 -1.00 -19.73 11.50
C ALA A 123 0.46 -19.31 11.28
N GLU A 124 0.86 -19.11 10.03
CA GLU A 124 2.19 -18.62 9.70
C GLU A 124 2.39 -17.19 10.18
N LEU A 125 1.42 -16.31 9.97
CA LEU A 125 1.47 -14.93 10.47
C LEU A 125 1.62 -14.87 11.99
N VAL A 126 0.91 -15.74 12.73
CA VAL A 126 1.03 -15.86 14.20
C VAL A 126 2.43 -16.31 14.58
N ASN A 127 2.96 -17.34 13.94
CA ASN A 127 4.31 -17.83 14.20
C ASN A 127 5.37 -16.78 13.95
N ARG A 128 5.27 -16.04 12.84
CA ARG A 128 6.18 -14.94 12.53
C ARG A 128 6.06 -13.80 13.55
N ALA A 129 4.83 -13.43 13.93
CA ALA A 129 4.63 -12.40 14.96
C ALA A 129 5.29 -12.79 16.29
N GLN A 130 5.22 -14.08 16.70
CA GLN A 130 5.90 -14.58 17.90
C GLN A 130 7.43 -14.48 17.77
N GLN A 131 8.00 -14.84 16.62
CA GLN A 131 9.45 -14.77 16.39
C GLN A 131 10.00 -13.35 16.51
N PHE A 132 9.22 -12.35 16.12
CA PHE A 132 9.65 -10.94 16.11
C PHE A 132 9.16 -10.15 17.33
N SER A 133 8.35 -10.72 18.24
CA SER A 133 7.73 -9.98 19.33
C SER A 133 8.75 -9.30 20.25
N ASP A 134 9.80 -10.01 20.66
CA ASP A 134 10.82 -9.46 21.57
C ASP A 134 11.63 -8.33 20.91
N SER A 135 11.97 -8.49 19.63
CA SER A 135 12.73 -7.48 18.89
C SER A 135 11.94 -6.21 18.61
N LEU A 136 10.62 -6.31 18.46
CA LEU A 136 9.73 -5.19 18.14
C LEU A 136 9.09 -4.55 19.36
N SER A 137 8.97 -5.27 20.49
CA SER A 137 8.39 -4.75 21.73
C SER A 137 9.14 -3.50 22.26
N LYS A 138 10.48 -3.46 22.12
CA LYS A 138 11.31 -2.31 22.52
C LYS A 138 10.96 -1.02 21.76
N TYR A 139 10.29 -1.12 20.61
CA TYR A 139 9.81 0.02 19.84
C TYR A 139 8.31 0.30 20.08
N GLY A 140 7.67 -0.40 21.03
CA GLY A 140 6.26 -0.26 21.31
C GLY A 140 5.33 -0.83 20.23
N ILE A 141 5.82 -1.74 19.37
CA ILE A 141 5.05 -2.34 18.27
C ILE A 141 4.35 -3.59 18.79
N PRO A 142 3.00 -3.61 18.88
CA PRO A 142 2.24 -4.75 19.38
C PRO A 142 2.02 -5.80 18.28
N ILE A 143 3.12 -6.37 17.75
CA ILE A 143 3.08 -7.26 16.57
C ILE A 143 2.15 -8.47 16.75
N LEU A 144 1.98 -8.98 17.98
CA LEU A 144 1.11 -10.12 18.28
C LEU A 144 -0.38 -9.86 18.03
N GLU A 145 -0.80 -8.59 17.99
CA GLU A 145 -2.18 -8.22 17.71
C GLU A 145 -2.51 -8.22 16.21
N TYR A 146 -1.51 -8.03 15.33
CA TYR A 146 -1.71 -7.80 13.90
C TYR A 146 -2.30 -9.00 13.16
N PRO A 147 -1.89 -10.27 13.39
CA PRO A 147 -2.47 -11.41 12.70
C PRO A 147 -3.99 -11.54 12.87
N SER A 148 -4.54 -11.05 14.00
CA SER A 148 -5.98 -11.07 14.24
C SER A 148 -6.74 -9.97 13.48
N ARG A 149 -6.05 -8.89 13.11
CA ARG A 149 -6.61 -7.72 12.45
C ARG A 149 -6.50 -7.78 10.93
N LEU A 150 -5.59 -8.60 10.41
CA LEU A 150 -5.45 -8.85 8.98
C LEU A 150 -6.63 -9.70 8.50
N SER A 151 -7.43 -9.16 7.60
CA SER A 151 -8.65 -9.80 7.08
C SER A 151 -8.62 -9.85 5.56
N THR A 152 -8.99 -10.99 4.99
CA THR A 152 -9.22 -11.15 3.54
C THR A 152 -10.69 -11.06 3.17
N ARG A 153 -11.56 -10.76 4.16
CA ARG A 153 -12.99 -10.68 3.93
C ARG A 153 -13.32 -9.55 2.96
N VAL A 154 -14.07 -9.87 1.91
CA VAL A 154 -14.66 -8.88 1.01
C VAL A 154 -15.78 -8.15 1.74
N ASP A 155 -15.63 -6.84 1.92
CA ASP A 155 -16.59 -5.97 2.57
C ASP A 155 -16.90 -4.71 1.72
N TRP A 156 -16.65 -4.81 0.42
CA TRP A 156 -16.93 -3.81 -0.60
C TRP A 156 -17.88 -4.34 -1.68
N ASP A 157 -18.50 -3.42 -2.40
CA ASP A 157 -19.39 -3.74 -3.52
C ASP A 157 -18.60 -4.18 -4.75
N MET A 158 -18.56 -5.48 -5.01
CA MET A 158 -17.89 -6.10 -6.14
C MET A 158 -18.42 -5.70 -7.52
N SER A 159 -19.63 -5.13 -7.58
CA SER A 159 -20.23 -4.65 -8.83
C SER A 159 -19.64 -3.31 -9.29
N ARG A 160 -18.89 -2.65 -8.43
CA ARG A 160 -18.27 -1.37 -8.76
C ARG A 160 -17.22 -1.52 -9.86
N ARG A 161 -17.15 -0.47 -10.69
CA ARG A 161 -16.15 -0.40 -11.76
C ARG A 161 -14.77 -0.18 -11.15
N GLN A 162 -13.75 -0.91 -11.62
CA GLN A 162 -12.36 -0.63 -11.27
C GLN A 162 -11.95 0.76 -11.75
N LEU A 163 -11.01 1.37 -11.05
CA LEU A 163 -10.36 2.61 -11.46
C LEU A 163 -9.37 2.32 -12.60
N THR A 164 -9.37 3.18 -13.59
CA THR A 164 -8.44 3.13 -14.74
C THR A 164 -7.96 4.54 -15.06
N ASP A 165 -6.91 4.67 -15.86
CA ASP A 165 -6.40 5.98 -16.29
C ASP A 165 -7.47 6.81 -17.04
N GLN A 166 -8.46 6.14 -17.63
CA GLN A 166 -9.59 6.80 -18.31
C GLN A 166 -10.84 6.94 -17.42
N TYR A 167 -10.87 6.32 -16.24
CA TYR A 167 -11.97 6.36 -15.30
C TYR A 167 -11.46 6.41 -13.87
N SER A 168 -11.30 7.61 -13.38
CA SER A 168 -11.01 7.88 -11.97
C SER A 168 -11.93 9.01 -11.50
N PRO A 169 -13.11 8.70 -10.93
CA PRO A 169 -14.13 9.70 -10.60
C PRO A 169 -13.83 10.45 -9.28
N GLY A 170 -12.58 10.53 -8.84
CA GLY A 170 -12.18 11.18 -7.60
C GLY A 170 -12.67 12.61 -7.48
N ASN A 171 -12.65 13.38 -8.58
CA ASN A 171 -13.16 14.74 -8.62
C ASN A 171 -14.69 14.83 -8.47
N LEU A 172 -15.43 13.83 -8.97
CA LEU A 172 -16.90 13.78 -8.87
C LEU A 172 -17.38 13.35 -7.50
N LEU A 173 -16.56 12.63 -6.75
CA LEU A 173 -16.89 12.09 -5.43
C LEU A 173 -16.36 12.97 -4.29
N ARG A 174 -15.62 14.04 -4.58
CA ARG A 174 -15.08 14.97 -3.59
C ARG A 174 -16.09 16.02 -3.13
N GLU A 175 -17.19 16.20 -3.84
CA GLU A 175 -18.16 17.22 -3.47
C GLU A 175 -18.92 16.82 -2.20
N LYS A 176 -18.61 17.57 -1.15
CA LYS A 176 -19.22 17.90 0.15
C LYS A 176 -18.73 17.11 1.32
#